data_7e9c14067cfdddc340f64a8c35efcab2
#
_entry.id   7e9c14067cfdddc340f64a8c35efcab2
#
_cell.length_a   1.000
_cell.length_b   1.000
_cell.length_c   1.000
_cell.angle_alpha   90.00
_cell.angle_beta   90.00
_cell.angle_gamma   90.00
#
_symmetry.space_group_name_H-M   'P 1'
#
loop_
_entity.id
_entity.type
_entity.pdbx_description
1 polymer ?
#
loop_
_entity_poly.entity_id
_entity_poly.type
_entity_poly.pdbx_seq_one_letter_code
_entity_poly.pdbx_strand_id
1 'polypeptide(L)'
;TAGANPMVLKRGIDKAVTAIIEDLKKQSQSIGEDNTKIEQVATISANNDHSIGKLIAEAMGKVKKEGVITVEEAKGTETHVDVVEGMQFDRGYISAYFITDPDKMVSVLENAAILLTDKKISTMKDLLPVLEPIAQQGRPLLIIAEDIDGEALATLVVNKLRGSLKIAAVKAPGFGDRRKEMLEDIAILTGGVVISEEKGLTLDGAKLD
;
A
#
# COMPACT_ATOMS: atom_id res chain seq x y z
N THR A 1 -8.37 39.14 -23.30
CA THR A 1 -7.24 38.89 -24.22
C THR A 1 -7.67 38.97 -25.69
N ALA A 2 -8.51 39.92 -26.05
CA ALA A 2 -9.01 40.09 -27.40
C ALA A 2 -7.85 40.33 -28.39
N GLY A 3 -7.68 39.41 -29.34
CA GLY A 3 -6.73 39.54 -30.44
C GLY A 3 -5.32 38.99 -30.20
N ALA A 4 -4.99 38.47 -29.03
CA ALA A 4 -3.66 37.88 -28.82
C ALA A 4 -3.62 36.44 -29.36
N ASN A 5 -2.53 36.09 -30.04
CA ASN A 5 -2.32 34.72 -30.52
C ASN A 5 -2.10 33.74 -29.36
N PRO A 6 -2.96 32.69 -29.20
CA PRO A 6 -2.88 31.75 -28.07
C PRO A 6 -1.54 31.02 -27.98
N MET A 7 -0.91 30.74 -29.14
CA MET A 7 0.38 30.04 -29.18
C MET A 7 1.53 30.92 -28.69
N VAL A 8 1.45 32.22 -28.92
CA VAL A 8 2.46 33.16 -28.42
C VAL A 8 2.29 33.34 -26.92
N LEU A 9 1.04 33.45 -26.45
CA LEU A 9 0.73 33.49 -25.01
C LEU A 9 1.22 32.25 -24.31
N LYS A 10 0.95 31.05 -24.84
CA LYS A 10 1.44 29.80 -24.29
C LYS A 10 2.96 29.80 -24.13
N ARG A 11 3.70 30.17 -25.18
CA ARG A 11 5.16 30.24 -25.09
C ARG A 11 5.66 31.24 -24.05
N GLY A 12 4.95 32.34 -23.87
CA GLY A 12 5.25 33.33 -22.82
C GLY A 12 5.04 32.73 -21.41
N ILE A 13 3.93 32.03 -21.22
CA ILE A 13 3.62 31.34 -19.97
C ILE A 13 4.67 30.26 -19.68
N ASP A 14 5.00 29.41 -20.64
CA ASP A 14 6.00 28.35 -20.48
C ASP A 14 7.37 28.92 -20.05
N LYS A 15 7.81 30.04 -20.65
CA LYS A 15 9.04 30.73 -20.24
C LYS A 15 8.95 31.29 -18.81
N ALA A 16 7.82 31.90 -18.46
CA ALA A 16 7.61 32.43 -17.12
C ALA A 16 7.61 31.30 -16.06
N VAL A 17 6.95 30.18 -16.34
CA VAL A 17 6.94 29.00 -15.47
C VAL A 17 8.35 28.48 -15.25
N THR A 18 9.15 28.34 -16.31
CA THR A 18 10.55 27.89 -16.20
C THR A 18 11.36 28.81 -15.28
N ALA A 19 11.28 30.12 -15.51
CA ALA A 19 12.01 31.11 -14.71
C ALA A 19 11.57 31.10 -13.22
N ILE A 20 10.26 30.97 -12.96
CA ILE A 20 9.71 30.88 -11.61
C ILE A 20 10.19 29.62 -10.91
N ILE A 21 10.17 28.46 -11.60
CA ILE A 21 10.64 27.19 -11.01
C ILE A 21 12.13 27.28 -10.65
N GLU A 22 12.96 27.87 -11.51
CA GLU A 22 14.38 28.06 -11.22
C GLU A 22 14.59 28.98 -10.01
N ASP A 23 13.83 30.05 -9.89
CA ASP A 23 13.91 30.96 -8.75
C ASP A 23 13.42 30.32 -7.45
N LEU A 24 12.30 29.60 -7.50
CA LEU A 24 11.79 28.81 -6.34
C LEU A 24 12.81 27.78 -5.87
N LYS A 25 13.51 27.10 -6.78
CA LYS A 25 14.59 26.16 -6.42
C LYS A 25 15.74 26.85 -5.68
N LYS A 26 16.08 28.08 -6.05
CA LYS A 26 17.14 28.87 -5.37
C LYS A 26 16.70 29.33 -3.99
N GLN A 27 15.41 29.65 -3.82
CA GLN A 27 14.86 30.11 -2.54
C GLN A 27 14.53 28.97 -1.58
N SER A 28 14.36 27.75 -2.10
CA SER A 28 14.00 26.60 -1.28
C SER A 28 15.10 26.25 -0.29
N GLN A 29 14.72 26.01 0.96
CA GLN A 29 15.64 25.54 2.00
C GLN A 29 15.29 24.11 2.36
N SER A 30 16.30 23.26 2.37
CA SER A 30 16.12 21.88 2.83
C SER A 30 15.86 21.86 4.33
N ILE A 31 14.80 21.17 4.72
CA ILE A 31 14.44 20.95 6.13
C ILE A 31 15.33 19.86 6.74
N GLY A 32 15.78 18.88 5.91
CA GLY A 32 16.59 17.74 6.38
C GLY A 32 15.86 16.93 7.45
N GLU A 33 16.59 16.51 8.47
CA GLU A 33 16.08 15.77 9.63
C GLU A 33 15.87 16.67 10.87
N ASP A 34 15.81 17.99 10.68
CA ASP A 34 15.65 18.96 11.78
C ASP A 34 14.18 18.93 12.27
N ASN A 35 13.95 18.23 13.38
CA ASN A 35 12.64 18.11 14.00
C ASN A 35 12.01 19.46 14.31
N THR A 36 12.79 20.49 14.65
CA THR A 36 12.25 21.82 14.94
C THR A 36 11.66 22.47 13.70
N LYS A 37 12.35 22.34 12.56
CA LYS A 37 11.83 22.84 11.30
C LYS A 37 10.61 22.04 10.82
N ILE A 38 10.61 20.73 11.03
CA ILE A 38 9.47 19.87 10.73
C ILE A 38 8.25 20.31 11.56
N GLU A 39 8.43 20.52 12.88
CA GLU A 39 7.37 21.02 13.77
C GLU A 39 6.83 22.37 13.31
N GLN A 40 7.71 23.31 12.94
CA GLN A 40 7.31 24.63 12.46
C GLN A 40 6.47 24.55 11.18
N VAL A 41 6.90 23.77 10.20
CA VAL A 41 6.17 23.59 8.93
C VAL A 41 4.83 22.89 9.18
N ALA A 42 4.82 21.86 9.99
CA ALA A 42 3.59 21.14 10.36
C ALA A 42 2.61 22.04 11.12
N THR A 43 3.10 22.87 12.05
CA THR A 43 2.30 23.84 12.78
C THR A 43 1.64 24.85 11.84
N ILE A 44 2.38 25.41 10.88
CA ILE A 44 1.83 26.34 9.89
C ILE A 44 0.78 25.64 9.03
N SER A 45 1.04 24.42 8.59
CA SER A 45 0.11 23.61 7.79
C SER A 45 -1.17 23.27 8.56
N ALA A 46 -1.08 23.12 9.87
CA ALA A 46 -2.19 22.87 10.77
C ALA A 46 -2.86 24.17 11.29
N ASN A 47 -2.79 25.24 10.53
CA ASN A 47 -3.37 26.56 10.90
C ASN A 47 -2.86 27.10 12.23
N ASN A 48 -1.55 27.01 12.47
CA ASN A 48 -0.85 27.42 13.70
C ASN A 48 -1.20 26.58 14.96
N ASP A 49 -1.68 25.36 14.78
CA ASP A 49 -1.86 24.45 15.90
C ASP A 49 -0.53 23.74 16.24
N HIS A 50 0.07 24.20 17.34
CA HIS A 50 1.33 23.65 17.85
C HIS A 50 1.20 22.21 18.37
N SER A 51 0.02 21.79 18.80
CA SER A 51 -0.21 20.43 19.30
C SER A 51 -0.12 19.42 18.14
N ILE A 52 -0.75 19.74 17.03
CA ILE A 52 -0.67 18.95 15.78
C ILE A 52 0.75 19.00 15.23
N GLY A 53 1.40 20.17 15.23
CA GLY A 53 2.78 20.32 14.77
C GLY A 53 3.75 19.39 15.50
N LYS A 54 3.64 19.29 16.82
CA LYS A 54 4.45 18.35 17.63
C LYS A 54 4.17 16.90 17.32
N LEU A 55 2.89 16.51 17.21
CA LEU A 55 2.52 15.12 16.85
C LEU A 55 3.09 14.70 15.51
N ILE A 56 3.02 15.57 14.51
CA ILE A 56 3.60 15.30 13.19
C ILE A 56 5.13 15.20 13.26
N ALA A 57 5.79 16.09 14.00
CA ALA A 57 7.24 16.04 14.18
C ALA A 57 7.68 14.75 14.91
N GLU A 58 6.93 14.33 15.93
CA GLU A 58 7.15 13.06 16.62
C GLU A 58 6.97 11.85 15.67
N ALA A 59 5.90 11.84 14.87
CA ALA A 59 5.65 10.80 13.88
C ALA A 59 6.80 10.75 12.85
N MET A 60 7.23 11.89 12.29
CA MET A 60 8.36 11.97 11.37
C MET A 60 9.67 11.48 11.99
N GLY A 61 9.91 11.78 13.27
CA GLY A 61 11.09 11.28 13.99
C GLY A 61 11.11 9.74 14.08
N LYS A 62 9.94 9.11 14.19
CA LYS A 62 9.80 7.64 14.26
C LYS A 62 9.92 6.97 12.90
N VAL A 63 9.24 7.49 11.88
CA VAL A 63 9.19 6.89 10.53
C VAL A 63 10.32 7.35 9.61
N LYS A 64 11.06 8.38 10.01
CA LYS A 64 12.15 9.01 9.25
C LYS A 64 11.68 9.59 7.90
N LYS A 65 12.63 9.96 7.05
CA LYS A 65 12.39 10.70 5.80
C LYS A 65 11.59 9.91 4.75
N GLU A 66 11.65 8.60 4.81
CA GLU A 66 11.02 7.71 3.82
C GLU A 66 9.68 7.14 4.31
N GLY A 67 9.29 7.45 5.55
CA GLY A 67 8.02 7.00 6.09
C GLY A 67 6.83 7.79 5.57
N VAL A 68 5.69 7.11 5.48
CA VAL A 68 4.42 7.71 5.09
C VAL A 68 3.60 8.00 6.36
N ILE A 69 3.09 9.23 6.46
CA ILE A 69 2.17 9.62 7.52
C ILE A 69 0.78 9.74 6.92
N THR A 70 -0.17 8.98 7.46
CA THR A 70 -1.59 9.09 7.15
C THR A 70 -2.33 9.70 8.34
N VAL A 71 -3.40 10.43 8.07
CA VAL A 71 -4.26 11.02 9.09
C VAL A 71 -5.63 10.38 8.96
N GLU A 72 -6.11 9.76 10.03
CA GLU A 72 -7.40 9.09 10.08
C GLU A 72 -8.21 9.60 11.27
N GLU A 73 -9.53 9.50 11.18
CA GLU A 73 -10.43 9.85 12.26
C GLU A 73 -10.35 8.79 13.37
N ALA A 74 -9.97 9.21 14.58
CA ALA A 74 -9.91 8.30 15.72
C ALA A 74 -11.30 7.90 16.19
N LYS A 75 -11.45 6.65 16.62
CA LYS A 75 -12.69 6.18 17.27
C LYS A 75 -12.88 6.72 18.69
N GLY A 76 -11.83 7.28 19.27
CA GLY A 76 -11.80 7.87 20.61
C GLY A 76 -11.76 9.39 20.61
N THR A 77 -11.66 9.98 21.79
CA THR A 77 -11.59 11.45 21.98
C THR A 77 -10.15 11.97 22.00
N GLU A 78 -9.16 11.11 22.08
CA GLU A 78 -7.75 11.49 22.17
C GLU A 78 -7.05 11.33 20.82
N THR A 79 -6.26 12.34 20.45
CA THR A 79 -5.38 12.28 19.29
C THR A 79 -4.08 11.58 19.69
N HIS A 80 -3.70 10.55 18.98
CA HIS A 80 -2.49 9.77 19.24
C HIS A 80 -1.79 9.40 17.93
N VAL A 81 -0.53 8.97 18.04
CA VAL A 81 0.29 8.53 16.91
C VAL A 81 0.54 7.04 17.07
N ASP A 82 0.04 6.27 16.11
CA ASP A 82 0.37 4.85 15.97
C ASP A 82 1.44 4.67 14.91
N VAL A 83 2.49 3.93 15.25
CA VAL A 83 3.57 3.60 14.32
C VAL A 83 3.45 2.15 13.93
N VAL A 84 3.28 1.91 12.63
CA VAL A 84 3.22 0.57 12.06
C VAL A 84 4.47 0.36 11.21
N GLU A 85 5.22 -0.69 11.51
CA GLU A 85 6.33 -1.11 10.65
C GLU A 85 5.78 -1.91 9.48
N GLY A 86 6.19 -1.57 8.28
CA GLY A 86 5.73 -2.23 7.07
C GLY A 86 4.97 -1.30 6.12
N MET A 87 3.97 -1.82 5.44
CA MET A 87 3.15 -1.08 4.47
C MET A 87 1.67 -1.24 4.80
N GLN A 88 0.94 -0.13 4.82
CA GLN A 88 -0.51 -0.11 4.96
C GLN A 88 -1.14 0.32 3.63
N PHE A 89 -2.22 -0.34 3.23
CA PHE A 89 -2.99 0.01 2.04
C PHE A 89 -4.50 -0.14 2.29
N ASP A 90 -5.31 0.52 1.48
CA ASP A 90 -6.74 0.74 1.63
C ASP A 90 -7.63 -0.44 1.19
N ARG A 91 -7.11 -1.66 1.19
CA ARG A 91 -7.86 -2.87 0.80
C ARG A 91 -7.91 -3.86 1.94
N GLY A 92 -9.12 -4.33 2.23
CA GLY A 92 -9.35 -5.38 3.21
C GLY A 92 -9.52 -6.76 2.57
N TYR A 93 -9.87 -7.73 3.40
CA TYR A 93 -10.13 -9.11 2.95
C TYR A 93 -11.30 -9.17 1.94
N ILE A 94 -11.18 -10.04 0.94
CA ILE A 94 -12.19 -10.22 -0.12
C ILE A 94 -13.50 -10.80 0.44
N SER A 95 -13.41 -11.61 1.49
CA SER A 95 -14.55 -12.27 2.11
C SER A 95 -14.47 -12.22 3.64
N ALA A 96 -15.57 -11.92 4.30
CA ALA A 96 -15.70 -11.95 5.75
C ALA A 96 -15.37 -13.32 6.37
N TYR A 97 -15.46 -14.38 5.59
CA TYR A 97 -15.06 -15.72 6.05
C TYR A 97 -13.56 -15.88 6.31
N PHE A 98 -12.72 -14.94 5.87
CA PHE A 98 -11.30 -14.94 6.19
C PHE A 98 -10.96 -14.37 7.56
N ILE A 99 -11.93 -13.84 8.29
CA ILE A 99 -11.76 -13.29 9.64
C ILE A 99 -11.22 -14.38 10.59
N THR A 100 -10.21 -14.01 11.37
CA THR A 100 -9.65 -14.87 12.43
C THR A 100 -10.14 -14.49 13.82
N ASP A 101 -10.50 -13.22 14.04
CA ASP A 101 -11.07 -12.69 15.28
C ASP A 101 -12.42 -12.01 14.98
N PRO A 102 -13.54 -12.70 15.23
CA PRO A 102 -14.89 -12.15 14.93
C PRO A 102 -15.25 -10.92 15.76
N ASP A 103 -14.75 -10.82 16.99
CA ASP A 103 -15.09 -9.72 17.90
C ASP A 103 -14.49 -8.39 17.40
N LYS A 104 -13.28 -8.47 16.85
CA LYS A 104 -12.58 -7.31 16.29
C LYS A 104 -12.78 -7.16 14.77
N MET A 105 -13.41 -8.15 14.12
CA MET A 105 -13.58 -8.19 12.65
C MET A 105 -12.25 -8.06 11.90
N VAL A 106 -11.20 -8.73 12.40
CA VAL A 106 -9.86 -8.70 11.80
C VAL A 106 -9.39 -10.08 11.37
N SER A 107 -8.48 -10.11 10.39
CA SER A 107 -7.76 -11.30 9.96
C SER A 107 -6.28 -11.11 10.26
N VAL A 108 -5.76 -11.89 11.21
CA VAL A 108 -4.34 -11.85 11.60
C VAL A 108 -3.68 -13.14 11.15
N LEU A 109 -2.60 -13.01 10.40
CA LEU A 109 -1.77 -14.12 9.92
C LEU A 109 -0.33 -13.87 10.35
N GLU A 110 0.18 -14.68 11.27
CA GLU A 110 1.56 -14.58 11.76
C GLU A 110 2.52 -15.38 10.88
N ASN A 111 3.64 -14.79 10.50
CA ASN A 111 4.67 -15.42 9.65
C ASN A 111 4.11 -16.02 8.34
N ALA A 112 3.15 -15.31 7.75
CA ALA A 112 2.50 -15.76 6.53
C ALA A 112 3.46 -15.78 5.32
N ALA A 113 3.29 -16.78 4.45
CA ALA A 113 3.75 -16.67 3.07
C ALA A 113 2.83 -15.68 2.34
N ILE A 114 3.38 -14.93 1.39
CA ILE A 114 2.63 -13.93 0.65
C ILE A 114 2.70 -14.25 -0.84
N LEU A 115 1.55 -14.46 -1.46
CA LEU A 115 1.42 -14.61 -2.91
C LEU A 115 1.01 -13.27 -3.50
N LEU A 116 1.84 -12.73 -4.39
CA LEU A 116 1.59 -11.47 -5.08
C LEU A 116 1.36 -11.72 -6.57
N THR A 117 0.21 -11.28 -7.09
CA THR A 117 -0.07 -11.37 -8.53
C THR A 117 -0.95 -10.21 -9.00
N ASP A 118 -0.70 -9.76 -10.22
CA ASP A 118 -1.51 -8.76 -10.91
C ASP A 118 -2.71 -9.38 -11.65
N LYS A 119 -2.87 -10.70 -11.56
CA LYS A 119 -3.95 -11.44 -12.22
C LYS A 119 -5.18 -11.58 -11.34
N LYS A 120 -6.31 -11.72 -12.02
CA LYS A 120 -7.54 -12.24 -11.43
C LYS A 120 -7.47 -13.76 -11.35
N ILE A 121 -7.84 -14.34 -10.21
CA ILE A 121 -7.85 -15.78 -9.96
C ILE A 121 -9.30 -16.23 -9.83
N SER A 122 -9.76 -17.07 -10.75
CA SER A 122 -11.14 -17.58 -10.77
C SER A 122 -11.21 -19.11 -10.65
N THR A 123 -10.12 -19.81 -11.03
CA THR A 123 -10.08 -21.27 -11.01
C THR A 123 -9.11 -21.78 -9.93
N MET A 124 -9.49 -22.89 -9.31
CA MET A 124 -8.65 -23.51 -8.27
C MET A 124 -7.36 -24.10 -8.83
N LYS A 125 -7.39 -24.53 -10.09
CA LYS A 125 -6.23 -25.12 -10.77
C LYS A 125 -5.01 -24.21 -10.74
N ASP A 126 -5.22 -22.90 -10.86
CA ASP A 126 -4.13 -21.91 -10.89
C ASP A 126 -3.44 -21.76 -9.51
N LEU A 127 -4.15 -22.08 -8.43
CA LEU A 127 -3.64 -21.98 -7.07
C LEU A 127 -3.05 -23.28 -6.50
N LEU A 128 -3.39 -24.43 -7.05
CA LEU A 128 -2.94 -25.74 -6.53
C LEU A 128 -1.42 -25.82 -6.31
N PRO A 129 -0.57 -25.37 -7.26
CA PRO A 129 0.89 -25.45 -7.09
C PRO A 129 1.43 -24.67 -5.90
N VAL A 130 0.71 -23.61 -5.50
CA VAL A 130 1.07 -22.79 -4.34
C VAL A 130 0.47 -23.38 -3.06
N LEU A 131 -0.78 -23.84 -3.12
CA LEU A 131 -1.51 -24.29 -1.94
C LEU A 131 -1.02 -25.63 -1.40
N GLU A 132 -0.60 -26.57 -2.25
CA GLU A 132 -0.11 -27.86 -1.81
C GLU A 132 1.12 -27.77 -0.91
N PRO A 133 2.20 -27.04 -1.27
CA PRO A 133 3.36 -26.86 -0.40
C PRO A 133 3.00 -26.11 0.89
N ILE A 134 2.12 -25.10 0.82
CA ILE A 134 1.66 -24.33 1.98
C ILE A 134 0.90 -25.22 2.97
N ALA A 135 -0.01 -26.06 2.46
CA ALA A 135 -0.76 -26.97 3.29
C ALA A 135 0.15 -28.01 3.98
N GLN A 136 1.16 -28.52 3.26
CA GLN A 136 2.15 -29.45 3.83
C GLN A 136 3.00 -28.82 4.93
N GLN A 137 3.37 -27.54 4.78
CA GLN A 137 4.14 -26.81 5.79
C GLN A 137 3.29 -26.32 6.96
N GLY A 138 1.96 -26.29 6.82
CA GLY A 138 1.04 -25.70 7.81
C GLY A 138 1.22 -24.18 8.01
N ARG A 139 1.90 -23.52 7.08
CA ARG A 139 2.20 -22.09 7.11
C ARG A 139 0.98 -21.29 6.67
N PRO A 140 0.68 -20.13 7.31
CA PRO A 140 -0.38 -19.26 6.82
C PRO A 140 -0.03 -18.67 5.45
N LEU A 141 -1.06 -18.40 4.64
CA LEU A 141 -0.93 -17.79 3.32
C LEU A 141 -1.79 -16.55 3.20
N LEU A 142 -1.18 -15.44 2.79
CA LEU A 142 -1.88 -14.24 2.34
C LEU A 142 -1.79 -14.15 0.82
N ILE A 143 -2.93 -14.07 0.15
CA ILE A 143 -2.98 -13.85 -1.30
C ILE A 143 -3.35 -12.40 -1.56
N ILE A 144 -2.51 -11.70 -2.32
CA ILE A 144 -2.77 -10.35 -2.82
C ILE A 144 -2.84 -10.45 -4.35
N ALA A 145 -4.05 -10.35 -4.87
CA ALA A 145 -4.34 -10.52 -6.29
C ALA A 145 -5.22 -9.38 -6.82
N GLU A 146 -5.30 -9.21 -8.13
CA GLU A 146 -6.24 -8.24 -8.71
C GLU A 146 -7.66 -8.48 -8.22
N ASP A 147 -8.11 -9.70 -8.29
CA ASP A 147 -9.38 -10.19 -7.71
C ASP A 147 -9.31 -11.70 -7.53
N ILE A 148 -10.13 -12.22 -6.62
CA ILE A 148 -10.36 -13.67 -6.48
C ILE A 148 -11.87 -13.88 -6.42
N ASP A 149 -12.39 -14.69 -7.32
CA ASP A 149 -13.81 -14.97 -7.40
C ASP A 149 -14.11 -16.44 -7.76
N GLY A 150 -15.37 -16.73 -8.02
CA GLY A 150 -15.84 -18.00 -8.53
C GLY A 150 -15.45 -19.20 -7.68
N GLU A 151 -14.99 -20.26 -8.35
CA GLU A 151 -14.58 -21.52 -7.75
C GLU A 151 -13.40 -21.36 -6.81
N ALA A 152 -12.42 -20.52 -7.18
CA ALA A 152 -11.23 -20.29 -6.39
C ALA A 152 -11.59 -19.72 -5.00
N LEU A 153 -12.40 -18.65 -4.96
CA LEU A 153 -12.83 -18.04 -3.70
C LEU A 153 -13.61 -19.03 -2.84
N ALA A 154 -14.58 -19.74 -3.43
CA ALA A 154 -15.40 -20.70 -2.70
C ALA A 154 -14.55 -21.80 -2.06
N THR A 155 -13.60 -22.35 -2.82
CA THR A 155 -12.72 -23.41 -2.32
C THR A 155 -11.78 -22.92 -1.22
N LEU A 156 -11.21 -21.72 -1.35
CA LEU A 156 -10.37 -21.11 -0.30
C LEU A 156 -11.16 -20.93 1.00
N VAL A 157 -12.39 -20.42 0.90
CA VAL A 157 -13.28 -20.23 2.05
C VAL A 157 -13.62 -21.57 2.72
N VAL A 158 -14.00 -22.58 1.95
CA VAL A 158 -14.33 -23.92 2.49
C VAL A 158 -13.14 -24.54 3.22
N ASN A 159 -11.94 -24.49 2.62
CA ASN A 159 -10.75 -25.06 3.25
C ASN A 159 -10.32 -24.29 4.50
N LYS A 160 -10.50 -22.95 4.52
CA LYS A 160 -10.29 -22.14 5.73
C LYS A 160 -11.26 -22.51 6.82
N LEU A 161 -12.57 -22.65 6.53
CA LEU A 161 -13.60 -23.03 7.49
C LEU A 161 -13.40 -24.44 8.05
N ARG A 162 -12.89 -25.36 7.23
CA ARG A 162 -12.50 -26.72 7.67
C ARG A 162 -11.23 -26.75 8.50
N GLY A 163 -10.51 -25.64 8.62
CA GLY A 163 -9.22 -25.58 9.31
C GLY A 163 -8.06 -26.24 8.55
N SER A 164 -8.27 -26.65 7.30
CA SER A 164 -7.23 -27.27 6.46
C SER A 164 -6.19 -26.26 5.99
N LEU A 165 -6.57 -24.98 5.83
CA LEU A 165 -5.69 -23.90 5.42
C LEU A 165 -5.88 -22.69 6.32
N LYS A 166 -4.76 -22.08 6.73
CA LYS A 166 -4.73 -20.75 7.36
C LYS A 166 -4.51 -19.72 6.27
N ILE A 167 -5.58 -19.14 5.74
CA ILE A 167 -5.51 -18.30 4.56
C ILE A 167 -6.38 -17.07 4.67
N ALA A 168 -5.90 -15.98 4.09
CA ALA A 168 -6.69 -14.80 3.78
C ALA A 168 -6.35 -14.31 2.36
N ALA A 169 -7.30 -13.61 1.76
CA ALA A 169 -7.12 -13.03 0.44
C ALA A 169 -7.62 -11.59 0.44
N VAL A 170 -6.84 -10.71 -0.17
CA VAL A 170 -7.13 -9.28 -0.34
C VAL A 170 -6.95 -8.87 -1.79
N LYS A 171 -7.69 -7.84 -2.20
CA LYS A 171 -7.48 -7.23 -3.52
C LYS A 171 -6.21 -6.39 -3.51
N ALA A 172 -5.45 -6.46 -4.60
CA ALA A 172 -4.29 -5.62 -4.79
C ALA A 172 -4.69 -4.14 -4.77
N PRO A 173 -3.92 -3.27 -4.09
CA PRO A 173 -4.19 -1.85 -4.03
C PRO A 173 -3.97 -1.17 -5.38
N GLY A 174 -4.69 -0.07 -5.62
CA GLY A 174 -4.57 0.72 -6.84
C GLY A 174 -5.24 0.10 -8.07
N PHE A 175 -5.03 0.73 -9.22
CA PHE A 175 -5.57 0.33 -10.52
C PHE A 175 -4.53 0.54 -11.62
N GLY A 176 -4.58 -0.27 -12.67
CA GLY A 176 -3.69 -0.16 -13.83
C GLY A 176 -2.21 -0.21 -13.42
N ASP A 177 -1.41 0.69 -13.97
CA ASP A 177 0.04 0.72 -13.72
C ASP A 177 0.38 0.99 -12.25
N ARG A 178 -0.40 1.82 -11.56
CA ARG A 178 -0.22 2.08 -10.13
C ARG A 178 -0.39 0.81 -9.28
N ARG A 179 -1.27 -0.12 -9.68
CA ARG A 179 -1.40 -1.41 -9.01
C ARG A 179 -0.12 -2.23 -9.12
N LYS A 180 0.50 -2.24 -10.29
CA LYS A 180 1.76 -2.96 -10.52
C LYS A 180 2.87 -2.38 -9.66
N GLU A 181 3.00 -1.05 -9.62
CA GLU A 181 3.98 -0.35 -8.78
C GLU A 181 3.78 -0.70 -7.29
N MET A 182 2.55 -0.65 -6.78
CA MET A 182 2.26 -0.99 -5.39
C MET A 182 2.51 -2.47 -5.06
N LEU A 183 2.24 -3.39 -5.99
CA LEU A 183 2.61 -4.81 -5.83
C LEU A 183 4.12 -5.00 -5.77
N GLU A 184 4.89 -4.26 -6.59
CA GLU A 184 6.36 -4.27 -6.53
C GLU A 184 6.88 -3.74 -5.19
N ASP A 185 6.29 -2.65 -4.67
CA ASP A 185 6.65 -2.12 -3.35
C ASP A 185 6.43 -3.17 -2.25
N ILE A 186 5.29 -3.88 -2.30
CA ILE A 186 5.02 -4.98 -1.37
C ILE A 186 6.03 -6.12 -1.55
N ALA A 187 6.36 -6.47 -2.79
CA ALA A 187 7.33 -7.52 -3.09
C ALA A 187 8.72 -7.18 -2.54
N ILE A 188 9.19 -5.95 -2.74
CA ILE A 188 10.46 -5.47 -2.20
C ILE A 188 10.45 -5.54 -0.67
N LEU A 189 9.38 -5.08 -0.04
CA LEU A 189 9.25 -5.07 1.42
C LEU A 189 9.26 -6.47 2.02
N THR A 190 8.65 -7.43 1.35
CA THR A 190 8.50 -8.82 1.81
C THR A 190 9.60 -9.75 1.32
N GLY A 191 10.50 -9.26 0.46
CA GLY A 191 11.56 -10.06 -0.17
C GLY A 191 11.05 -11.03 -1.24
N GLY A 192 9.82 -10.83 -1.71
CA GLY A 192 9.17 -11.70 -2.70
C GLY A 192 9.27 -11.16 -4.13
N VAL A 193 8.51 -11.80 -5.03
CA VAL A 193 8.42 -11.41 -6.44
C VAL A 193 6.94 -11.38 -6.86
N VAL A 194 6.56 -10.37 -7.64
CA VAL A 194 5.21 -10.30 -8.24
C VAL A 194 5.12 -11.28 -9.40
N ILE A 195 4.14 -12.19 -9.33
CA ILE A 195 3.84 -13.11 -10.43
C ILE A 195 2.96 -12.39 -11.45
N SER A 196 3.57 -12.07 -12.59
CA SER A 196 2.95 -11.35 -13.69
C SER A 196 3.34 -11.95 -15.03
N GLU A 197 2.39 -11.99 -15.98
CA GLU A 197 2.67 -12.44 -17.34
C GLU A 197 3.69 -11.55 -18.06
N GLU A 198 3.68 -10.26 -17.77
CA GLU A 198 4.65 -9.32 -18.35
C GLU A 198 6.09 -9.67 -17.97
N LYS A 199 6.28 -10.29 -16.79
CA LYS A 199 7.58 -10.80 -16.32
C LYS A 199 7.85 -12.23 -16.77
N GLY A 200 6.93 -12.85 -17.51
CA GLY A 200 7.03 -14.26 -17.90
C GLY A 200 6.83 -15.24 -16.74
N LEU A 201 6.29 -14.76 -15.59
CA LEU A 201 6.03 -15.58 -14.42
C LEU A 201 4.56 -16.04 -14.41
N THR A 202 4.36 -17.32 -14.13
CA THR A 202 3.04 -17.94 -14.02
C THR A 202 2.84 -18.52 -12.63
N LEU A 203 1.58 -18.65 -12.21
CA LEU A 203 1.24 -19.24 -10.91
C LEU A 203 1.71 -20.71 -10.79
N ASP A 204 1.72 -21.44 -11.92
CA ASP A 204 2.21 -22.82 -11.97
C ASP A 204 3.72 -22.95 -11.66
N GLY A 205 4.47 -21.89 -11.89
CA GLY A 205 5.91 -21.82 -11.63
C GLY A 205 6.28 -21.16 -10.30
N ALA A 206 5.28 -20.78 -9.51
CA ALA A 206 5.50 -20.13 -8.22
C ALA A 206 6.22 -21.05 -7.23
N LYS A 207 7.29 -20.58 -6.63
CA LYS A 207 8.03 -21.27 -5.58
C LYS A 207 7.87 -20.54 -4.26
N LEU A 208 7.83 -21.32 -3.21
CA LEU A 208 7.93 -20.84 -1.83
C LEU A 208 9.41 -20.78 -1.48
N ASP A 209 9.96 -19.59 -1.47
CA ASP A 209 11.32 -19.35 -0.97
C ASP A 209 11.27 -18.73 0.42
#